data_f4572de8b16ffb2b6fba8229f8672f45
#
_entry.id   f4572de8b16ffb2b6fba8229f8672f45
#
_cell.length_a   1.000
_cell.length_b   1.000
_cell.length_c   1.000
_cell.angle_alpha   90.00
_cell.angle_beta   90.00
_cell.angle_gamma   90.00
#
_symmetry.space_group_name_H-M   'P 1'
#
loop_
_entity.id
_entity.type
_entity.pdbx_description
1 polymer ?
#
loop_
_entity_poly.entity_id
_entity_poly.type
_entity_poly.pdbx_seq_one_letter_code
_entity_poly.pdbx_strand_id
1 'polypeptide(L)'
;MCIFQKLKVLHVESRLCDIVLLLLTQGLLNLEDLGINNCEELEEMFKPEGFLSQGNHQEELLLSRLTVSRCKRLRQLFTLTIAKSLQKLTFLNIDRCDELEHLITQDDQILPEAHLQHTCFPQLVEVSVNECNKMTCLFPVTIADGLLRLRRVEIKGASQFVEVFAQKDGRDGQIRKDVILPKLKYLRFTQLPCLVNLCPRNYHFTLPSLYRLELDVLTCPDITGCFTRTLDDVVHVNGEVSTIPAVGFVLVFLEVLSI
;
A
#
# COMPACT_ATOMS: atom_id res chain seq x y z
N MET A 1 -30.87 -6.46 13.93
CA MET A 1 -31.40 -5.64 12.83
C MET A 1 -30.46 -4.44 12.69
N CYS A 2 -29.66 -4.38 11.64
CA CYS A 2 -28.64 -3.32 11.47
C CYS A 2 -29.34 -2.00 11.14
N ILE A 3 -29.17 -0.97 11.98
CA ILE A 3 -29.87 0.33 11.85
C ILE A 3 -29.34 1.12 10.63
N PHE A 4 -28.14 0.79 10.14
CA PHE A 4 -27.43 1.56 9.11
C PHE A 4 -27.28 0.86 7.75
N GLN A 5 -28.22 0.00 7.37
CA GLN A 5 -28.18 -0.77 6.11
C GLN A 5 -28.03 0.07 4.82
N LYS A 6 -28.35 1.36 4.87
CA LYS A 6 -28.26 2.27 3.71
C LYS A 6 -27.07 3.23 3.79
N LEU A 7 -26.24 3.12 4.84
CA LEU A 7 -25.11 4.03 5.02
C LEU A 7 -24.02 3.71 3.99
N LYS A 8 -23.68 4.69 3.15
CA LYS A 8 -22.65 4.58 2.11
C LYS A 8 -21.38 5.33 2.45
N VAL A 9 -21.48 6.40 3.24
CA VAL A 9 -20.39 7.27 3.59
C VAL A 9 -20.37 7.44 5.11
N LEU A 10 -19.20 7.18 5.71
CA LEU A 10 -19.01 7.37 7.14
C LEU A 10 -17.65 8.06 7.38
N HIS A 11 -17.69 9.23 7.97
CA HIS A 11 -16.50 9.91 8.43
C HIS A 11 -16.57 10.04 9.95
N VAL A 12 -15.53 9.58 10.62
CA VAL A 12 -15.43 9.54 12.07
C VAL A 12 -14.22 10.32 12.51
N GLU A 13 -14.41 11.14 13.53
CA GLU A 13 -13.38 11.97 14.12
C GLU A 13 -13.32 11.80 15.63
N SER A 14 -12.10 11.78 16.18
CA SER A 14 -11.82 11.78 17.61
C SER A 14 -12.27 10.51 18.38
N ARG A 15 -12.89 10.65 19.55
CA ARG A 15 -13.17 9.57 20.52
C ARG A 15 -14.23 8.55 20.07
N LEU A 16 -14.81 8.68 18.90
CA LEU A 16 -15.86 7.78 18.42
C LEU A 16 -15.31 6.50 17.74
N CYS A 17 -14.04 6.22 17.87
CA CYS A 17 -13.38 5.08 17.22
C CYS A 17 -13.96 3.73 17.62
N ASP A 18 -14.38 3.55 18.87
CA ASP A 18 -15.02 2.31 19.32
C ASP A 18 -16.34 2.05 18.58
N ILE A 19 -17.04 3.10 18.21
CA ILE A 19 -18.27 3.00 17.41
C ILE A 19 -17.95 2.52 16.00
N VAL A 20 -16.83 2.98 15.41
CA VAL A 20 -16.41 2.52 14.08
C VAL A 20 -16.10 1.03 14.11
N LEU A 21 -15.32 0.58 15.09
CA LEU A 21 -15.02 -0.85 15.25
C LEU A 21 -16.29 -1.67 15.44
N LEU A 22 -17.23 -1.18 16.26
CA LEU A 22 -18.52 -1.83 16.45
C LEU A 22 -19.35 -1.87 15.15
N LEU A 23 -19.39 -0.78 14.40
CA LEU A 23 -20.15 -0.69 13.15
C LEU A 23 -19.52 -1.56 12.06
N LEU A 24 -18.19 -1.61 11.97
CA LEU A 24 -17.47 -2.49 11.03
C LEU A 24 -17.71 -3.96 11.38
N THR A 25 -17.72 -4.33 12.67
CA THR A 25 -18.03 -5.71 13.10
C THR A 25 -19.51 -6.09 12.93
N GLN A 26 -20.42 -5.12 12.89
CA GLN A 26 -21.86 -5.35 12.66
C GLN A 26 -22.25 -5.37 11.17
N GLY A 27 -21.29 -5.40 10.25
CA GLY A 27 -21.53 -5.61 8.84
C GLY A 27 -22.06 -4.38 8.12
N LEU A 28 -21.31 -3.26 8.13
CA LEU A 28 -21.55 -2.14 7.22
C LEU A 28 -21.17 -2.52 5.78
N LEU A 29 -21.75 -3.60 5.26
CA LEU A 29 -21.43 -4.15 3.95
C LEU A 29 -21.66 -3.17 2.80
N ASN A 30 -22.56 -2.19 3.00
CA ASN A 30 -22.91 -1.20 1.99
C ASN A 30 -22.06 0.09 2.06
N LEU A 31 -21.07 0.13 2.95
CA LEU A 31 -20.21 1.31 3.08
C LEU A 31 -19.27 1.42 1.88
N GLU A 32 -19.34 2.53 1.17
CA GLU A 32 -18.53 2.81 -0.02
C GLU A 32 -17.34 3.74 0.30
N ASP A 33 -17.51 4.65 1.26
CA ASP A 33 -16.47 5.63 1.66
C ASP A 33 -16.34 5.67 3.19
N LEU A 34 -15.12 5.44 3.68
CA LEU A 34 -14.81 5.46 5.11
C LEU A 34 -13.64 6.41 5.36
N GLY A 35 -13.90 7.43 6.17
CA GLY A 35 -12.89 8.34 6.69
C GLY A 35 -12.74 8.20 8.21
N ILE A 36 -11.51 8.01 8.67
CA ILE A 36 -11.16 7.96 10.09
C ILE A 36 -10.10 9.01 10.37
N ASN A 37 -10.40 9.94 11.26
CA ASN A 37 -9.50 11.03 11.55
C ASN A 37 -9.31 11.20 13.05
N ASN A 38 -8.05 11.39 13.47
CA ASN A 38 -7.68 11.72 14.84
C ASN A 38 -8.20 10.73 15.90
N CYS A 39 -8.21 9.44 15.58
CA CYS A 39 -8.59 8.37 16.49
C CYS A 39 -7.35 7.91 17.28
N GLU A 40 -7.07 8.57 18.40
CA GLU A 40 -5.82 8.39 19.14
C GLU A 40 -5.68 7.03 19.83
N GLU A 41 -6.80 6.39 20.20
CA GLU A 41 -6.80 5.09 20.89
C GLU A 41 -6.93 3.89 19.93
N LEU A 42 -7.07 4.14 18.62
CA LEU A 42 -7.25 3.09 17.64
C LEU A 42 -5.91 2.38 17.39
N GLU A 43 -5.78 1.13 17.81
CA GLU A 43 -4.59 0.30 17.59
C GLU A 43 -4.71 -0.59 16.35
N GLU A 44 -5.92 -1.08 16.09
CA GLU A 44 -6.24 -1.97 14.96
C GLU A 44 -7.59 -1.58 14.36
N MET A 45 -7.69 -1.57 13.04
CA MET A 45 -8.91 -1.13 12.38
C MET A 45 -9.94 -2.24 12.16
N PHE A 46 -9.49 -3.42 11.76
CA PHE A 46 -10.36 -4.56 11.47
C PHE A 46 -9.95 -5.75 12.35
N LYS A 47 -10.81 -6.10 13.32
CA LYS A 47 -10.58 -7.29 14.16
C LYS A 47 -11.20 -8.52 13.49
N PRO A 48 -10.46 -9.62 13.37
CA PRO A 48 -10.94 -10.84 12.69
C PRO A 48 -12.18 -11.45 13.35
N GLU A 49 -12.32 -11.29 14.66
CA GLU A 49 -13.36 -11.94 15.47
C GLU A 49 -14.80 -11.55 15.11
N GLY A 50 -15.01 -10.37 14.53
CA GLY A 50 -16.33 -9.89 14.10
C GLY A 50 -16.73 -10.28 12.69
N PHE A 51 -15.75 -10.54 11.81
CA PHE A 51 -16.00 -10.82 10.39
C PHE A 51 -16.19 -12.31 10.06
N LEU A 52 -15.71 -13.21 10.91
CA LEU A 52 -15.68 -14.67 10.64
C LEU A 52 -16.87 -15.44 11.23
N SER A 53 -17.75 -14.78 12.00
CA SER A 53 -18.74 -15.51 12.84
C SER A 53 -20.04 -15.88 12.13
N GLN A 54 -20.30 -15.50 10.89
CA GLN A 54 -21.55 -15.80 10.20
C GLN A 54 -21.35 -16.48 8.84
N GLY A 55 -21.04 -17.77 8.89
CA GLY A 55 -21.26 -18.64 7.72
C GLY A 55 -20.20 -18.59 6.64
N ASN A 56 -20.10 -19.66 5.86
CA ASN A 56 -19.15 -19.97 4.79
C ASN A 56 -19.16 -19.02 3.56
N HIS A 57 -19.66 -17.80 3.67
CA HIS A 57 -19.62 -16.81 2.60
C HIS A 57 -18.69 -15.68 3.02
N GLN A 58 -17.60 -15.53 2.29
CA GLN A 58 -16.71 -14.38 2.36
C GLN A 58 -17.50 -13.17 1.81
N GLU A 59 -18.09 -12.37 2.73
CA GLU A 59 -18.87 -11.20 2.36
C GLU A 59 -17.94 -10.15 1.74
N GLU A 60 -18.23 -9.75 0.51
CA GLU A 60 -17.50 -8.69 -0.16
C GLU A 60 -17.83 -7.33 0.46
N LEU A 61 -16.82 -6.62 0.94
CA LEU A 61 -16.97 -5.25 1.38
C LEU A 61 -17.09 -4.31 0.16
N LEU A 62 -18.12 -3.49 0.13
CA LEU A 62 -18.33 -2.51 -0.95
C LEU A 62 -17.43 -1.28 -0.85
N LEU A 63 -16.55 -1.23 0.14
CA LEU A 63 -15.66 -0.11 0.40
C LEU A 63 -14.78 0.19 -0.82
N SER A 64 -14.98 1.36 -1.40
CA SER A 64 -14.25 1.85 -2.57
C SER A 64 -13.19 2.88 -2.20
N ARG A 65 -13.38 3.60 -1.10
CA ARG A 65 -12.47 4.64 -0.62
C ARG A 65 -12.23 4.49 0.88
N LEU A 66 -10.95 4.51 1.26
CA LEU A 66 -10.54 4.53 2.66
C LEU A 66 -9.53 5.64 2.90
N THR A 67 -9.82 6.50 3.86
CA THR A 67 -8.91 7.53 4.35
C THR A 67 -8.72 7.38 5.85
N VAL A 68 -7.46 7.25 6.29
CA VAL A 68 -7.09 7.15 7.70
C VAL A 68 -6.06 8.22 8.00
N SER A 69 -6.34 9.09 8.95
CA SER A 69 -5.43 10.18 9.26
C SER A 69 -5.29 10.42 10.76
N ARG A 70 -4.09 10.77 11.19
CA ARG A 70 -3.75 11.16 12.58
C ARG A 70 -4.14 10.12 13.63
N CYS A 71 -4.15 8.84 13.28
CA CYS A 71 -4.39 7.74 14.22
C CYS A 71 -3.04 7.28 14.78
N LYS A 72 -2.57 7.95 15.83
CA LYS A 72 -1.20 7.84 16.34
C LYS A 72 -0.83 6.48 16.89
N ARG A 73 -1.78 5.69 17.39
CA ARG A 73 -1.53 4.35 17.97
C ARG A 73 -1.84 3.22 17.00
N LEU A 74 -2.31 3.53 15.79
CA LEU A 74 -2.65 2.52 14.80
C LEU A 74 -1.38 1.81 14.31
N ARG A 75 -1.27 0.50 14.55
CA ARG A 75 -0.10 -0.32 14.22
C ARG A 75 -0.27 -1.10 12.93
N GLN A 76 -1.50 -1.54 12.65
CA GLN A 76 -1.85 -2.32 11.46
C GLN A 76 -3.20 -1.89 10.90
N LEU A 77 -3.35 -1.98 9.59
CA LEU A 77 -4.58 -1.54 8.94
C LEU A 77 -5.47 -2.72 8.57
N PHE A 78 -4.92 -3.75 7.92
CA PHE A 78 -5.65 -4.92 7.45
C PHE A 78 -4.97 -6.22 7.86
N THR A 79 -5.77 -7.27 8.08
CA THR A 79 -5.29 -8.64 7.96
C THR A 79 -5.35 -9.07 6.49
N LEU A 80 -4.68 -10.16 6.13
CA LEU A 80 -4.73 -10.71 4.77
C LEU A 80 -6.16 -11.08 4.36
N THR A 81 -6.96 -11.61 5.29
CA THR A 81 -8.37 -11.96 5.08
C THR A 81 -9.20 -10.73 4.72
N ILE A 82 -9.04 -9.62 5.45
CA ILE A 82 -9.72 -8.35 5.13
C ILE A 82 -9.25 -7.78 3.80
N ALA A 83 -7.96 -7.82 3.50
CA ALA A 83 -7.42 -7.35 2.22
C ALA A 83 -8.03 -8.10 1.02
N LYS A 84 -8.33 -9.39 1.17
CA LYS A 84 -9.04 -10.20 0.18
C LYS A 84 -10.54 -9.84 0.06
N SER A 85 -11.21 -9.42 1.12
CA SER A 85 -12.63 -9.02 1.09
C SER A 85 -12.84 -7.62 0.49
N LEU A 86 -11.81 -6.78 0.42
CA LEU A 86 -11.85 -5.41 -0.11
C LEU A 86 -11.74 -5.39 -1.65
N GLN A 87 -12.64 -6.11 -2.31
CA GLN A 87 -12.66 -6.29 -3.77
C GLN A 87 -12.99 -5.00 -4.54
N LYS A 88 -13.61 -4.02 -3.90
CA LYS A 88 -14.03 -2.75 -4.52
C LYS A 88 -13.09 -1.57 -4.18
N LEU A 89 -12.10 -1.77 -3.31
CA LEU A 89 -11.22 -0.68 -2.89
C LEU A 89 -10.43 -0.13 -4.07
N THR A 90 -10.63 1.16 -4.36
CA THR A 90 -9.97 1.88 -5.46
C THR A 90 -8.99 2.93 -4.96
N PHE A 91 -9.22 3.47 -3.77
CA PHE A 91 -8.43 4.57 -3.20
C PHE A 91 -8.11 4.31 -1.74
N LEU A 92 -6.82 4.37 -1.41
CA LEU A 92 -6.31 4.24 -0.05
C LEU A 92 -5.42 5.43 0.27
N ASN A 93 -5.77 6.20 1.29
CA ASN A 93 -4.97 7.33 1.78
C ASN A 93 -4.71 7.20 3.27
N ILE A 94 -3.44 7.32 3.67
CA ILE A 94 -2.99 7.23 5.04
C ILE A 94 -2.09 8.43 5.33
N ASP A 95 -2.42 9.17 6.37
CA ASP A 95 -1.70 10.39 6.73
C ASP A 95 -1.44 10.46 8.23
N ARG A 96 -0.18 10.70 8.63
CA ARG A 96 0.23 10.91 10.02
C ARG A 96 -0.20 9.81 11.00
N CYS A 97 0.00 8.58 10.61
CA CYS A 97 -0.19 7.41 11.48
C CYS A 97 1.20 6.91 11.93
N ASP A 98 1.75 7.54 12.98
CA ASP A 98 3.17 7.40 13.36
C ASP A 98 3.56 5.99 13.81
N GLU A 99 2.64 5.24 14.43
CA GLU A 99 2.88 3.88 14.91
C GLU A 99 2.57 2.80 13.87
N LEU A 100 2.09 3.19 12.67
CA LEU A 100 1.72 2.24 11.63
C LEU A 100 2.97 1.56 11.04
N GLU A 101 3.11 0.26 11.29
CA GLU A 101 4.24 -0.54 10.84
C GLU A 101 3.96 -1.22 9.50
N HIS A 102 2.73 -1.75 9.34
CA HIS A 102 2.33 -2.54 8.18
C HIS A 102 0.90 -2.22 7.73
N LEU A 103 0.67 -2.13 6.42
CA LEU A 103 -0.68 -2.08 5.87
C LEU A 103 -1.40 -3.42 5.98
N ILE A 104 -0.68 -4.50 5.75
CA ILE A 104 -1.23 -5.86 5.76
C ILE A 104 -0.38 -6.72 6.69
N THR A 105 -1.04 -7.39 7.63
CA THR A 105 -0.45 -8.43 8.47
C THR A 105 -0.96 -9.81 8.03
N GLN A 106 -0.13 -10.83 8.23
CA GLN A 106 -0.57 -12.21 8.03
C GLN A 106 -1.45 -12.62 9.20
N ASP A 107 -2.55 -13.29 8.92
CA ASP A 107 -3.35 -13.95 9.94
C ASP A 107 -2.56 -15.17 10.46
N ASP A 108 -2.50 -15.36 11.79
CA ASP A 108 -1.83 -16.51 12.41
C ASP A 108 -2.52 -17.86 12.08
N GLN A 109 -3.71 -17.81 11.49
CA GLN A 109 -4.41 -18.99 11.03
C GLN A 109 -3.90 -19.38 9.65
N ILE A 110 -3.10 -20.44 9.62
CA ILE A 110 -2.68 -21.14 8.40
C ILE A 110 -3.93 -21.74 7.74
N LEU A 111 -4.58 -20.99 6.87
CA LEU A 111 -5.56 -21.59 5.96
C LEU A 111 -4.80 -22.41 4.91
N PRO A 112 -5.24 -23.65 4.60
CA PRO A 112 -4.60 -24.46 3.57
C PRO A 112 -4.54 -23.68 2.25
N GLU A 113 -3.44 -23.79 1.52
CA GLU A 113 -3.18 -23.10 0.24
C GLU A 113 -4.28 -23.23 -0.83
N ALA A 114 -5.20 -24.21 -0.66
CA ALA A 114 -6.30 -24.48 -1.60
C ALA A 114 -7.35 -23.36 -1.72
N HIS A 115 -7.36 -22.35 -0.84
CA HIS A 115 -8.32 -21.21 -0.88
C HIS A 115 -7.71 -19.89 -1.35
N LEU A 116 -6.55 -19.93 -1.99
CA LEU A 116 -5.79 -18.76 -2.44
C LEU A 116 -6.33 -18.09 -3.72
N GLN A 117 -7.56 -18.32 -4.15
CA GLN A 117 -8.08 -17.81 -5.42
C GLN A 117 -8.48 -16.32 -5.43
N HIS A 118 -8.54 -15.67 -4.27
CA HIS A 118 -8.91 -14.25 -4.24
C HIS A 118 -7.69 -13.36 -4.11
N THR A 119 -7.48 -12.53 -5.12
CA THR A 119 -6.46 -11.50 -5.12
C THR A 119 -6.81 -10.37 -4.15
N CYS A 120 -5.81 -9.83 -3.43
CA CYS A 120 -6.01 -8.65 -2.59
C CYS A 120 -6.12 -7.39 -3.47
N PHE A 121 -7.09 -6.55 -3.17
CA PHE A 121 -7.27 -5.23 -3.78
C PHE A 121 -7.28 -5.19 -5.32
N PRO A 122 -8.02 -6.03 -6.03
CA PRO A 122 -7.95 -6.11 -7.50
C PRO A 122 -8.40 -4.83 -8.21
N GLN A 123 -9.12 -3.95 -7.53
CA GLN A 123 -9.60 -2.68 -8.06
C GLN A 123 -8.77 -1.48 -7.59
N LEU A 124 -7.72 -1.67 -6.78
CA LEU A 124 -6.93 -0.57 -6.23
C LEU A 124 -6.25 0.22 -7.35
N VAL A 125 -6.50 1.52 -7.36
CA VAL A 125 -6.01 2.46 -8.38
C VAL A 125 -4.96 3.39 -7.82
N GLU A 126 -5.17 3.87 -6.60
CA GLU A 126 -4.31 4.88 -5.98
C GLU A 126 -4.03 4.56 -4.52
N VAL A 127 -2.76 4.69 -4.15
CA VAL A 127 -2.29 4.60 -2.77
C VAL A 127 -1.44 5.81 -2.46
N SER A 128 -1.77 6.48 -1.36
CA SER A 128 -0.99 7.59 -0.80
C SER A 128 -0.69 7.33 0.67
N VAL A 129 0.59 7.45 1.03
CA VAL A 129 1.06 7.34 2.41
C VAL A 129 1.89 8.58 2.73
N ASN A 130 1.53 9.27 3.80
CA ASN A 130 2.17 10.52 4.17
C ASN A 130 2.48 10.55 5.67
N GLU A 131 3.72 10.90 6.03
CA GLU A 131 4.17 11.07 7.41
C GLU A 131 3.86 9.87 8.34
N CYS A 132 4.09 8.63 7.86
CA CYS A 132 3.95 7.39 8.63
C CYS A 132 5.33 6.82 8.98
N ASN A 133 5.92 7.31 10.09
CA ASN A 133 7.35 7.16 10.37
C ASN A 133 7.82 5.74 10.70
N LYS A 134 6.97 4.86 11.23
CA LYS A 134 7.33 3.47 11.54
C LYS A 134 7.08 2.49 10.39
N MET A 135 6.43 2.94 9.33
CA MET A 135 6.17 2.07 8.19
C MET A 135 7.47 1.69 7.48
N THR A 136 7.72 0.39 7.32
CA THR A 136 8.93 -0.14 6.68
C THR A 136 8.70 -0.55 5.23
N CYS A 137 7.48 -0.92 4.87
CA CYS A 137 7.09 -1.32 3.52
C CYS A 137 5.63 -1.00 3.25
N LEU A 138 5.26 -0.93 1.97
CA LEU A 138 3.87 -0.70 1.59
C LEU A 138 3.06 -2.00 1.57
N PHE A 139 3.54 -3.01 0.86
CA PHE A 139 2.82 -4.27 0.66
C PHE A 139 3.75 -5.48 0.78
N PRO A 140 3.24 -6.63 1.25
CA PRO A 140 3.94 -7.89 1.04
C PRO A 140 3.98 -8.21 -0.46
N VAL A 141 5.13 -8.72 -0.95
CA VAL A 141 5.32 -9.03 -2.37
C VAL A 141 4.32 -10.07 -2.90
N THR A 142 3.79 -10.90 -2.01
CA THR A 142 2.82 -11.96 -2.35
C THR A 142 1.48 -11.43 -2.90
N ILE A 143 1.15 -10.16 -2.65
CA ILE A 143 -0.09 -9.57 -3.20
C ILE A 143 0.14 -8.78 -4.48
N ALA A 144 1.39 -8.58 -4.90
CA ALA A 144 1.72 -7.71 -6.03
C ALA A 144 1.02 -8.13 -7.34
N ASP A 145 0.90 -9.43 -7.60
CA ASP A 145 0.20 -9.97 -8.78
C ASP A 145 -1.30 -9.62 -8.82
N GLY A 146 -1.89 -9.27 -7.67
CA GLY A 146 -3.28 -8.83 -7.56
C GLY A 146 -3.52 -7.36 -7.92
N LEU A 147 -2.47 -6.53 -7.92
CA LEU A 147 -2.57 -5.07 -8.07
C LEU A 147 -2.65 -4.63 -9.55
N LEU A 148 -3.45 -5.31 -10.34
CA LEU A 148 -3.54 -5.12 -11.80
C LEU A 148 -4.08 -3.76 -12.24
N ARG A 149 -4.73 -3.03 -11.36
CA ARG A 149 -5.30 -1.70 -11.65
C ARG A 149 -4.54 -0.55 -11.01
N LEU A 150 -3.51 -0.82 -10.23
CA LEU A 150 -2.73 0.20 -9.55
C LEU A 150 -2.10 1.15 -10.58
N ARG A 151 -2.38 2.45 -10.43
CA ARG A 151 -1.92 3.51 -11.35
C ARG A 151 -1.02 4.52 -10.69
N ARG A 152 -1.21 4.77 -9.38
CA ARG A 152 -0.49 5.79 -8.64
C ARG A 152 -0.08 5.29 -7.28
N VAL A 153 1.19 5.47 -6.96
CA VAL A 153 1.74 5.28 -5.62
C VAL A 153 2.50 6.54 -5.23
N GLU A 154 2.15 7.09 -4.08
CA GLU A 154 2.80 8.25 -3.50
C GLU A 154 3.16 7.97 -2.05
N ILE A 155 4.44 8.12 -1.70
CA ILE A 155 4.93 7.91 -0.34
C ILE A 155 5.80 9.09 0.04
N LYS A 156 5.46 9.71 1.16
CA LYS A 156 6.18 10.88 1.65
C LYS A 156 6.39 10.82 3.16
N GLY A 157 7.59 11.21 3.62
CA GLY A 157 7.83 11.45 5.04
C GLY A 157 7.73 10.21 5.92
N ALA A 158 8.17 9.04 5.42
CA ALA A 158 8.23 7.81 6.19
C ALA A 158 9.70 7.45 6.46
N SER A 159 10.20 7.83 7.65
CA SER A 159 11.62 7.81 7.97
C SER A 159 12.24 6.40 8.05
N GLN A 160 11.45 5.36 8.32
CA GLN A 160 11.90 3.96 8.38
C GLN A 160 11.52 3.14 7.13
N PHE A 161 11.01 3.78 6.08
CA PHE A 161 10.53 3.10 4.89
C PHE A 161 11.69 2.58 4.04
N VAL A 162 11.79 1.25 3.88
CA VAL A 162 12.93 0.57 3.23
C VAL A 162 12.62 0.13 1.82
N GLU A 163 11.41 -0.43 1.59
CA GLU A 163 11.02 -0.99 0.30
C GLU A 163 9.52 -0.88 0.05
N VAL A 164 9.11 -0.84 -1.22
CA VAL A 164 7.68 -0.75 -1.55
C VAL A 164 7.01 -2.11 -1.36
N PHE A 165 7.63 -3.17 -1.86
CA PHE A 165 7.17 -4.54 -1.69
C PHE A 165 8.17 -5.32 -0.85
N ALA A 166 7.72 -5.90 0.27
CA ALA A 166 8.56 -6.65 1.20
C ALA A 166 8.30 -8.14 1.15
N GLN A 167 9.33 -8.92 1.40
CA GLN A 167 9.23 -10.36 1.66
C GLN A 167 9.47 -10.63 3.14
N LYS A 168 8.46 -11.16 3.84
CA LYS A 168 8.58 -11.47 5.27
C LYS A 168 9.42 -12.72 5.57
N ASP A 169 9.41 -13.70 4.70
CA ASP A 169 10.13 -14.94 4.92
C ASP A 169 11.49 -14.86 4.23
N GLY A 170 12.58 -14.91 5.02
CA GLY A 170 13.96 -14.99 4.54
C GLY A 170 14.31 -16.30 3.81
N ARG A 171 13.34 -16.92 3.16
CA ARG A 171 13.57 -18.02 2.23
C ARG A 171 14.11 -17.42 0.95
N ASP A 172 15.41 -17.30 0.92
CA ASP A 172 16.19 -16.93 -0.27
C ASP A 172 16.05 -18.05 -1.31
N GLY A 173 14.85 -18.17 -1.88
CA GLY A 173 14.59 -19.07 -2.99
C GLY A 173 15.33 -18.51 -4.21
N GLN A 174 16.29 -19.29 -4.76
CA GLN A 174 17.08 -18.94 -5.96
C GLN A 174 16.23 -18.71 -7.22
N ILE A 175 14.90 -18.81 -7.13
CA ILE A 175 14.00 -18.65 -8.28
C ILE A 175 13.64 -17.17 -8.39
N ARG A 176 14.09 -16.51 -9.45
CA ARG A 176 13.63 -15.18 -9.82
C ARG A 176 12.15 -15.26 -10.17
N LYS A 177 11.34 -14.36 -9.56
CA LYS A 177 9.92 -14.22 -9.87
C LYS A 177 9.70 -12.89 -10.57
N ASP A 178 8.99 -12.94 -11.69
CA ASP A 178 8.57 -11.73 -12.40
C ASP A 178 7.22 -11.27 -11.86
N VAL A 179 7.12 -9.99 -11.53
CA VAL A 179 5.89 -9.31 -11.12
C VAL A 179 5.63 -8.17 -12.09
N ILE A 180 4.45 -8.14 -12.65
CA ILE A 180 4.06 -7.10 -13.61
C ILE A 180 2.99 -6.21 -12.99
N LEU A 181 3.24 -4.90 -12.94
CA LEU A 181 2.24 -3.89 -12.59
C LEU A 181 1.82 -3.14 -13.87
N PRO A 182 0.88 -3.69 -14.64
CA PRO A 182 0.67 -3.30 -16.04
C PRO A 182 0.09 -1.90 -16.20
N LYS A 183 -0.54 -1.35 -15.18
CA LYS A 183 -1.19 -0.04 -15.23
C LYS A 183 -0.53 1.03 -14.36
N LEU A 184 0.57 0.71 -13.69
CA LEU A 184 1.27 1.68 -12.84
C LEU A 184 1.88 2.77 -13.71
N LYS A 185 1.44 4.01 -13.48
CA LYS A 185 1.75 5.18 -14.31
C LYS A 185 2.59 6.21 -13.59
N TYR A 186 2.43 6.31 -12.27
CA TYR A 186 3.01 7.37 -11.46
C TYR A 186 3.55 6.82 -10.15
N LEU A 187 4.82 7.10 -9.89
CA LEU A 187 5.49 6.84 -8.61
C LEU A 187 6.07 8.15 -8.07
N ARG A 188 5.83 8.44 -6.79
CA ARG A 188 6.43 9.57 -6.09
C ARG A 188 6.97 9.15 -4.75
N PHE A 189 8.25 9.42 -4.52
CA PHE A 189 8.96 9.12 -3.29
C PHE A 189 9.71 10.37 -2.82
N THR A 190 9.32 10.89 -1.66
CA THR A 190 9.93 12.10 -1.09
C THR A 190 10.12 11.93 0.41
N GLN A 191 11.25 12.39 0.96
CA GLN A 191 11.56 12.30 2.37
C GLN A 191 11.57 10.85 2.91
N LEU A 192 12.24 9.95 2.20
CA LEU A 192 12.37 8.52 2.54
C LEU A 192 13.85 8.15 2.67
N PRO A 193 14.53 8.53 3.78
CA PRO A 193 15.98 8.39 3.91
C PRO A 193 16.46 6.94 3.92
N CYS A 194 15.60 5.99 4.28
CA CYS A 194 15.94 4.58 4.34
C CYS A 194 15.46 3.77 3.11
N LEU A 195 14.86 4.41 2.11
CA LEU A 195 14.37 3.70 0.93
C LEU A 195 15.52 3.22 0.05
N VAL A 196 15.67 1.90 -0.02
CA VAL A 196 16.76 1.22 -0.76
C VAL A 196 16.25 0.53 -2.01
N ASN A 197 15.08 -0.11 -1.93
CA ASN A 197 14.57 -0.96 -3.00
C ASN A 197 13.08 -0.74 -3.29
N LEU A 198 12.65 -1.04 -4.52
CA LEU A 198 11.23 -1.18 -4.83
C LEU A 198 10.71 -2.56 -4.42
N CYS A 199 11.56 -3.57 -4.51
CA CYS A 199 11.19 -4.97 -4.28
C CYS A 199 12.38 -5.78 -3.77
N PRO A 200 12.16 -6.97 -3.20
CA PRO A 200 13.22 -7.88 -2.80
C PRO A 200 14.11 -8.30 -3.98
N ARG A 201 15.38 -8.61 -3.71
CA ARG A 201 16.42 -8.88 -4.73
C ARG A 201 16.12 -10.05 -5.68
N ASN A 202 15.30 -11.00 -5.25
CA ASN A 202 14.89 -12.19 -6.02
C ASN A 202 13.62 -11.96 -6.88
N TYR A 203 13.11 -10.72 -6.91
CA TYR A 203 11.97 -10.34 -7.73
C TYR A 203 12.40 -9.35 -8.80
N HIS A 204 11.81 -9.51 -9.99
CA HIS A 204 11.95 -8.57 -11.09
C HIS A 204 10.60 -7.91 -11.36
N PHE A 205 10.54 -6.59 -11.21
CA PHE A 205 9.34 -5.82 -11.43
C PHE A 205 9.35 -5.19 -12.82
N THR A 206 8.29 -5.44 -13.58
CA THR A 206 8.07 -4.82 -14.89
C THR A 206 6.95 -3.80 -14.78
N LEU A 207 7.24 -2.56 -15.17
CA LEU A 207 6.36 -1.39 -15.07
C LEU A 207 6.08 -0.79 -16.46
N PRO A 208 5.37 -1.48 -17.37
CA PRO A 208 5.31 -1.13 -18.79
C PRO A 208 4.55 0.17 -19.07
N SER A 209 3.74 0.65 -18.12
CA SER A 209 2.95 1.88 -18.26
C SER A 209 3.51 3.05 -17.46
N LEU A 210 4.63 2.88 -16.76
CA LEU A 210 5.21 3.94 -15.94
C LEU A 210 5.72 5.06 -16.85
N TYR A 211 5.17 6.25 -16.70
CA TYR A 211 5.58 7.42 -17.48
C TYR A 211 6.10 8.57 -16.60
N ARG A 212 5.84 8.52 -15.28
CA ARG A 212 6.31 9.56 -14.36
C ARG A 212 6.85 8.95 -13.07
N LEU A 213 8.10 9.25 -12.81
CA LEU A 213 8.80 8.89 -11.59
C LEU A 213 9.35 10.18 -10.96
N GLU A 214 8.87 10.51 -9.76
CA GLU A 214 9.36 11.63 -8.97
C GLU A 214 10.14 11.11 -7.78
N LEU A 215 11.42 11.40 -7.74
CA LEU A 215 12.33 11.04 -6.66
C LEU A 215 12.97 12.32 -6.11
N ASP A 216 12.90 12.49 -4.82
CA ASP A 216 13.70 13.46 -4.11
C ASP A 216 15.03 12.80 -3.70
N VAL A 217 16.04 12.99 -4.53
CA VAL A 217 17.36 12.34 -4.37
C VAL A 217 18.06 12.78 -3.07
N LEU A 218 17.82 14.00 -2.61
CA LEU A 218 18.42 14.49 -1.36
C LEU A 218 17.85 13.78 -0.13
N THR A 219 16.63 13.31 -0.22
CA THR A 219 15.91 12.65 0.88
C THR A 219 15.68 11.16 0.67
N CYS A 220 16.10 10.62 -0.50
CA CYS A 220 16.07 9.19 -0.84
C CYS A 220 17.39 8.76 -1.50
N PRO A 221 18.55 8.85 -0.80
CA PRO A 221 19.86 8.74 -1.43
C PRO A 221 20.18 7.36 -2.01
N ASP A 222 19.60 6.29 -1.45
CA ASP A 222 19.98 4.92 -1.78
C ASP A 222 19.14 4.27 -2.88
N ILE A 223 18.04 4.91 -3.29
CA ILE A 223 17.10 4.31 -4.25
C ILE A 223 17.62 4.28 -5.69
N THR A 224 18.61 5.09 -6.02
CA THR A 224 19.14 5.19 -7.39
C THR A 224 19.62 3.85 -7.94
N GLY A 225 20.18 2.97 -7.08
CA GLY A 225 20.63 1.64 -7.46
C GLY A 225 19.51 0.67 -7.92
N CYS A 226 18.25 0.91 -7.54
CA CYS A 226 17.12 0.07 -7.91
C CYS A 226 16.66 0.26 -9.35
N PHE A 227 16.71 1.50 -9.82
CA PHE A 227 16.23 1.83 -11.16
C PHE A 227 17.27 1.53 -12.24
N THR A 228 18.55 1.52 -11.89
CA THR A 228 19.61 1.13 -12.84
C THR A 228 19.57 -0.35 -13.19
N ARG A 229 19.09 -1.23 -12.30
CA ARG A 229 18.96 -2.67 -12.60
C ARG A 229 17.75 -3.04 -13.45
N THR A 230 16.68 -2.26 -13.35
CA THR A 230 15.48 -2.43 -14.20
C THR A 230 15.63 -1.73 -15.55
N LEU A 231 16.63 -0.87 -15.68
CA LEU A 231 16.97 -0.12 -16.91
C LEU A 231 18.21 -0.70 -17.63
N ASP A 232 18.80 -1.80 -17.14
CA ASP A 232 20.01 -2.40 -17.70
C ASP A 232 19.88 -2.84 -19.19
N ASP A 233 18.68 -2.84 -19.74
CA ASP A 233 18.49 -2.92 -21.18
C ASP A 233 18.63 -1.57 -21.92
N VAL A 234 18.83 -0.43 -21.26
CA VAL A 234 18.74 0.87 -21.93
C VAL A 234 19.72 1.98 -21.50
N VAL A 235 20.45 1.96 -20.38
CA VAL A 235 21.25 3.16 -20.03
C VAL A 235 22.58 2.90 -19.34
N HIS A 236 23.68 3.27 -20.00
CA HIS A 236 24.91 3.73 -19.38
C HIS A 236 24.75 5.22 -19.01
N VAL A 237 24.69 5.55 -17.72
CA VAL A 237 24.68 6.95 -17.28
C VAL A 237 26.06 7.33 -16.74
N ASN A 238 26.79 8.10 -17.51
CA ASN A 238 27.84 8.97 -17.02
C ASN A 238 27.22 10.32 -16.73
N GLY A 239 26.95 10.62 -15.48
CA GLY A 239 26.92 11.96 -14.88
C GLY A 239 26.18 13.14 -15.52
N GLU A 240 25.44 12.98 -16.62
CA GLU A 240 24.69 14.05 -17.27
C GLU A 240 23.24 13.61 -17.53
N VAL A 241 22.34 14.58 -17.37
CA VAL A 241 20.92 14.44 -17.68
C VAL A 241 20.75 14.08 -19.15
N SER A 242 20.65 12.81 -19.48
CA SER A 242 20.36 12.38 -20.83
C SER A 242 18.90 11.92 -20.92
N THR A 243 18.17 12.59 -21.81
CA THR A 243 16.85 12.20 -22.28
C THR A 243 16.91 10.81 -22.88
N ILE A 244 16.21 9.86 -22.29
CA ILE A 244 16.10 8.47 -22.75
C ILE A 244 15.11 8.44 -23.92
N PRO A 245 15.54 8.05 -25.13
CA PRO A 245 14.60 7.82 -26.22
C PRO A 245 13.98 6.44 -26.10
N ALA A 246 12.70 6.35 -26.21
CA ALA A 246 11.88 5.20 -26.60
C ALA A 246 10.90 4.58 -25.61
N VAL A 247 10.90 4.89 -24.32
CA VAL A 247 9.71 4.60 -23.49
C VAL A 247 9.52 5.80 -22.57
N GLY A 248 8.45 6.55 -22.75
CA GLY A 248 8.23 7.88 -22.18
C GLY A 248 8.29 8.02 -20.66
N PHE A 249 9.43 7.82 -20.06
CA PHE A 249 9.69 8.11 -18.65
C PHE A 249 10.12 9.57 -18.50
N VAL A 250 9.42 10.32 -17.69
CA VAL A 250 9.91 11.62 -17.20
C VAL A 250 10.46 11.40 -15.81
N LEU A 251 11.79 11.32 -15.70
CA LEU A 251 12.49 11.32 -14.43
C LEU A 251 12.55 12.78 -13.96
N VAL A 252 11.75 13.14 -12.96
CA VAL A 252 11.80 14.47 -12.34
C VAL A 252 12.60 14.36 -11.06
N PHE A 253 13.87 14.75 -11.11
CA PHE A 253 14.66 14.96 -9.91
C PHE A 253 14.26 16.31 -9.32
N LEU A 254 13.67 16.30 -8.14
CA LEU A 254 13.44 17.53 -7.38
C LEU A 254 14.72 17.86 -6.62
N GLU A 255 15.65 18.57 -7.25
CA GLU A 255 16.68 19.28 -6.52
C GLU A 255 16.03 20.45 -5.80
N VAL A 256 15.92 20.35 -4.48
CA VAL A 256 15.63 21.52 -3.66
C VAL A 256 16.92 22.34 -3.60
N LEU A 257 17.02 23.35 -4.45
CA LEU A 257 17.98 24.41 -4.30
C LEU A 257 17.72 25.07 -2.94
N SER A 258 18.48 24.70 -1.92
CA SER A 258 18.57 25.46 -0.68
C SER A 258 19.32 26.75 -1.00
N ILE A 259 18.55 27.87 -1.03
CA ILE A 259 19.08 29.23 -0.96
C ILE A 259 19.41 29.55 0.49
#